data_3d3fb5506085caac2d77284b7c540ecb
#
_entry.id   3d3fb5506085caac2d77284b7c540ecb
#
_cell.length_a   1.000
_cell.length_b   1.000
_cell.length_c   1.000
_cell.angle_alpha   90.00
_cell.angle_beta   90.00
_cell.angle_gamma   90.00
#
_symmetry.space_group_name_H-M   'P 1'
#
loop_
_entity.id
_entity.type
_entity.pdbx_description
1 polymer ?
#
loop_
_entity_poly.entity_id
_entity_poly.type
_entity_poly.pdbx_seq_one_letter_code
_entity_poly.pdbx_strand_id
1 'polypeptide(L)'
;MRCSILALIVLAGVALTGQSQPPGVQAARPDYDIDFIGPPMADPEMQHAKETYVLFGCAYCHGLYLVTRGEATDLLHSRLVGRDVNASVIGPLLRTGIPQTAKLSPMPQFSDLSDQQIVDIARWIHYARQQGRLKELMNTAPSGLNAAAGRAFFDQTCSACHSTERDLAHIGARHDPAALRLAVIQPTSLELRPSYSVTQLHDLKREAGRDRHHSLLENYNATDIENLVSYLQTVK
;
A
#
# COMPACT_ATOMS: atom_id res chain seq x y z
N MET A 1 -30.33 79.03 -2.43
CA MET A 1 -30.66 77.93 -3.31
C MET A 1 -29.77 76.75 -2.95
N ARG A 2 -30.32 75.75 -2.26
CA ARG A 2 -29.60 74.53 -1.80
C ARG A 2 -29.95 73.36 -2.74
N CYS A 3 -29.00 72.83 -3.45
CA CYS A 3 -29.17 71.70 -4.35
C CYS A 3 -28.68 70.44 -3.62
N SER A 4 -29.62 69.59 -3.22
CA SER A 4 -29.33 68.30 -2.59
C SER A 4 -29.17 67.27 -3.67
N ILE A 5 -27.97 66.65 -3.71
CA ILE A 5 -27.66 65.49 -4.59
C ILE A 5 -27.96 64.24 -3.78
N LEU A 6 -29.00 63.54 -4.17
CA LEU A 6 -29.27 62.14 -3.70
C LEU A 6 -28.34 61.18 -4.43
N ALA A 7 -27.44 60.55 -3.68
CA ALA A 7 -26.66 59.44 -4.19
C ALA A 7 -27.45 58.11 -4.09
N LEU A 8 -27.79 57.55 -5.24
CA LEU A 8 -28.36 56.18 -5.33
C LEU A 8 -27.23 55.17 -5.17
N ILE A 9 -27.23 54.42 -4.07
CA ILE A 9 -26.37 53.27 -3.88
C ILE A 9 -27.07 52.08 -4.54
N VAL A 10 -26.58 51.63 -5.66
CA VAL A 10 -26.97 50.37 -6.30
C VAL A 10 -26.21 49.24 -5.63
N LEU A 11 -26.88 48.47 -4.79
CA LEU A 11 -26.39 47.21 -4.24
C LEU A 11 -26.45 46.14 -5.35
N ALA A 12 -25.32 45.86 -5.96
CA ALA A 12 -25.16 44.72 -6.84
C ALA A 12 -25.17 43.45 -5.97
N GLY A 13 -26.30 42.74 -5.97
CA GLY A 13 -26.41 41.43 -5.38
C GLY A 13 -25.56 40.42 -6.18
N VAL A 14 -24.49 39.95 -5.59
CA VAL A 14 -23.75 38.79 -6.11
C VAL A 14 -24.62 37.55 -5.91
N ALA A 15 -25.25 37.09 -6.97
CA ALA A 15 -25.91 35.79 -6.97
C ALA A 15 -24.83 34.72 -6.87
N LEU A 16 -24.71 34.09 -5.71
CA LEU A 16 -23.98 32.83 -5.54
C LEU A 16 -24.69 31.79 -6.38
N THR A 17 -24.18 31.57 -7.59
CA THR A 17 -24.58 30.42 -8.40
C THR A 17 -24.13 29.17 -7.66
N GLY A 18 -25.11 28.55 -6.97
CA GLY A 18 -24.92 27.21 -6.41
C GLY A 18 -24.47 26.30 -7.51
N GLN A 19 -23.25 25.75 -7.38
CA GLN A 19 -22.79 24.67 -8.20
C GLN A 19 -23.73 23.49 -7.95
N SER A 20 -24.62 23.23 -8.89
CA SER A 20 -25.42 22.02 -8.90
C SER A 20 -24.48 20.85 -9.05
N GLN A 21 -24.34 20.06 -7.97
CA GLN A 21 -23.74 18.74 -8.07
C GLN A 21 -24.44 17.94 -9.16
N PRO A 22 -23.71 17.19 -9.99
CA PRO A 22 -24.30 16.34 -11.00
C PRO A 22 -25.25 15.32 -10.33
N PRO A 23 -26.46 15.11 -10.87
CA PRO A 23 -27.38 14.12 -10.36
C PRO A 23 -26.81 12.73 -10.66
N GLY A 24 -26.41 11.98 -9.65
CA GLY A 24 -26.08 10.59 -9.86
C GLY A 24 -25.10 9.92 -8.91
N VAL A 25 -24.79 10.42 -7.74
CA VAL A 25 -24.09 9.61 -6.72
C VAL A 25 -24.63 9.96 -5.34
N GLN A 26 -25.90 9.67 -5.12
CA GLN A 26 -26.37 9.34 -3.79
C GLN A 26 -26.51 7.83 -3.71
N ALA A 27 -25.38 7.13 -3.79
CA ALA A 27 -25.29 5.84 -3.13
C ALA A 27 -25.59 6.16 -1.65
N ALA A 28 -26.68 5.61 -1.12
CA ALA A 28 -27.02 5.74 0.28
C ALA A 28 -25.74 5.47 1.08
N ARG A 29 -25.22 6.52 1.75
CA ARG A 29 -24.13 6.35 2.69
C ARG A 29 -24.68 5.38 3.73
N PRO A 30 -24.17 4.14 3.84
CA PRO A 30 -24.43 3.41 5.06
C PRO A 30 -23.93 4.32 6.17
N ASP A 31 -24.67 4.45 7.27
CA ASP A 31 -24.19 5.05 8.51
C ASP A 31 -23.00 4.22 9.00
N TYR A 32 -21.84 4.43 8.38
CA TYR A 32 -20.61 3.86 8.86
C TYR A 32 -20.25 4.64 10.11
N ASP A 33 -20.31 3.93 11.21
CA ASP A 33 -19.76 4.40 12.47
C ASP A 33 -18.33 4.93 12.20
N ILE A 34 -18.05 6.15 12.60
CA ILE A 34 -16.75 6.82 12.38
C ILE A 34 -15.61 5.94 12.94
N ASP A 35 -15.88 5.14 13.96
CA ASP A 35 -14.97 4.13 14.52
C ASP A 35 -14.56 3.07 13.49
N PHE A 36 -15.32 2.86 12.42
CA PHE A 36 -15.01 1.91 11.35
C PHE A 36 -13.92 2.43 10.40
N ILE A 37 -13.73 3.73 10.29
CA ILE A 37 -12.68 4.33 9.44
C ILE A 37 -11.30 4.23 10.11
N GLY A 38 -11.27 4.02 11.42
CA GLY A 38 -10.03 3.98 12.19
C GLY A 38 -9.35 5.36 12.30
N PRO A 39 -8.20 5.45 12.96
CA PRO A 39 -7.52 6.71 13.18
C PRO A 39 -7.11 7.39 11.87
N PRO A 40 -7.06 8.73 11.82
CA PRO A 40 -6.63 9.46 10.64
C PRO A 40 -5.18 9.15 10.28
N MET A 41 -4.90 9.17 8.97
CA MET A 41 -3.55 9.00 8.44
C MET A 41 -2.81 10.33 8.42
N ALA A 42 -1.48 10.29 8.64
CA ALA A 42 -0.65 11.49 8.54
C ALA A 42 -0.50 11.97 7.08
N ASP A 43 -0.55 11.03 6.13
CA ASP A 43 -0.52 11.30 4.69
C ASP A 43 -1.94 11.58 4.18
N PRO A 44 -2.24 12.79 3.68
CA PRO A 44 -3.57 13.15 3.19
C PRO A 44 -4.02 12.31 1.97
N GLU A 45 -3.11 11.94 1.08
CA GLU A 45 -3.44 11.11 -0.08
C GLU A 45 -3.82 9.68 0.34
N MET A 46 -3.11 9.14 1.31
CA MET A 46 -3.43 7.83 1.88
C MET A 46 -4.71 7.88 2.71
N GLN A 47 -4.98 8.98 3.40
CA GLN A 47 -6.25 9.20 4.09
C GLN A 47 -7.41 9.19 3.09
N HIS A 48 -7.29 9.92 1.98
CA HIS A 48 -8.29 9.95 0.92
C HIS A 48 -8.49 8.57 0.28
N ALA A 49 -7.41 7.83 0.02
CA ALA A 49 -7.46 6.47 -0.51
C ALA A 49 -8.22 5.53 0.44
N LYS A 50 -7.96 5.62 1.75
CA LYS A 50 -8.67 4.86 2.79
C LYS A 50 -10.17 5.20 2.80
N GLU A 51 -10.50 6.49 2.81
CA GLU A 51 -11.88 6.95 2.80
C GLU A 51 -12.62 6.48 1.54
N THR A 52 -11.98 6.55 0.38
CA THR A 52 -12.55 6.05 -0.88
C THR A 52 -12.85 4.54 -0.78
N TYR A 53 -11.92 3.74 -0.28
CA TYR A 53 -12.10 2.29 -0.07
C TYR A 53 -13.28 1.99 0.86
N VAL A 54 -13.44 2.75 1.94
CA VAL A 54 -14.55 2.60 2.89
C VAL A 54 -15.86 3.07 2.28
N LEU A 55 -15.86 4.24 1.63
CA LEU A 55 -17.05 4.87 1.06
C LEU A 55 -17.73 3.98 0.01
N PHE A 56 -16.95 3.27 -0.80
CA PHE A 56 -17.48 2.33 -1.79
C PHE A 56 -17.79 0.94 -1.23
N GLY A 57 -17.73 0.76 0.09
CA GLY A 57 -18.16 -0.46 0.77
C GLY A 57 -17.18 -1.62 0.69
N CYS A 58 -15.98 -1.43 0.15
CA CYS A 58 -14.97 -2.50 0.01
C CYS A 58 -14.61 -3.13 1.37
N ALA A 59 -14.49 -2.27 2.39
CA ALA A 59 -14.16 -2.67 3.75
C ALA A 59 -15.21 -3.58 4.40
N TYR A 60 -16.47 -3.56 3.92
CA TYR A 60 -17.54 -4.39 4.47
C TYR A 60 -17.26 -5.89 4.29
N CYS A 61 -16.78 -6.26 3.10
CA CYS A 61 -16.45 -7.65 2.78
C CYS A 61 -14.97 -7.97 3.03
N HIS A 62 -14.07 -7.06 2.65
CA HIS A 62 -12.64 -7.30 2.69
C HIS A 62 -11.95 -6.82 3.97
N GLY A 63 -12.68 -6.14 4.87
CA GLY A 63 -12.13 -5.51 6.05
C GLY A 63 -11.30 -4.25 5.74
N LEU A 64 -11.19 -3.35 6.71
CA LEU A 64 -10.43 -2.12 6.54
C LEU A 64 -8.93 -2.39 6.27
N TYR A 65 -8.37 -3.35 6.96
CA TYR A 65 -6.97 -3.77 6.83
C TYR A 65 -6.84 -5.12 6.14
N LEU A 66 -7.73 -5.42 5.20
CA LEU A 66 -7.76 -6.61 4.35
C LEU A 66 -7.96 -7.94 5.10
N VAL A 67 -8.34 -7.87 6.37
CA VAL A 67 -8.77 -9.05 7.14
C VAL A 67 -10.22 -9.32 6.76
N THR A 68 -10.43 -10.34 5.94
CA THR A 68 -11.74 -10.68 5.41
C THR A 68 -12.72 -11.11 6.48
N ARG A 69 -14.00 -10.81 6.23
CA ARG A 69 -15.11 -11.33 7.03
C ARG A 69 -15.94 -12.23 6.12
N GLY A 70 -16.04 -13.51 6.47
CA GLY A 70 -16.83 -14.48 5.70
C GLY A 70 -16.15 -15.00 4.45
N GLU A 71 -16.89 -15.09 3.33
CA GLU A 71 -16.46 -15.74 2.09
C GLU A 71 -15.79 -14.82 1.07
N ALA A 72 -15.49 -13.58 1.45
CA ALA A 72 -14.76 -12.67 0.56
C ALA A 72 -13.32 -13.13 0.33
N THR A 73 -12.76 -12.78 -0.84
CA THR A 73 -11.38 -13.09 -1.14
C THR A 73 -10.43 -12.40 -0.16
N ASP A 74 -9.50 -13.14 0.39
CA ASP A 74 -8.40 -12.61 1.19
C ASP A 74 -7.47 -11.77 0.30
N LEU A 75 -7.57 -10.45 0.43
CA LEU A 75 -6.74 -9.52 -0.34
C LEU A 75 -5.31 -9.46 0.19
N LEU A 76 -5.10 -9.77 1.47
CA LEU A 76 -3.76 -9.74 2.08
C LEU A 76 -2.81 -10.74 1.43
N HIS A 77 -3.31 -11.95 1.08
CA HIS A 77 -2.53 -13.02 0.46
C HIS A 77 -2.86 -13.24 -1.02
N SER A 78 -3.69 -12.39 -1.61
CA SER A 78 -4.09 -12.52 -3.01
C SER A 78 -2.93 -12.35 -3.96
N ARG A 79 -2.68 -13.36 -4.81
CA ARG A 79 -1.68 -13.28 -5.88
C ARG A 79 -2.08 -12.28 -6.98
N LEU A 80 -3.36 -12.03 -7.16
CA LEU A 80 -3.84 -11.04 -8.14
C LEU A 80 -3.48 -9.63 -7.68
N VAL A 81 -3.76 -9.31 -6.40
CA VAL A 81 -3.35 -8.04 -5.79
C VAL A 81 -1.83 -7.89 -5.85
N GLY A 82 -1.08 -8.96 -5.58
CA GLY A 82 0.37 -8.94 -5.62
C GLY A 82 0.99 -8.65 -7.01
N ARG A 83 0.23 -8.86 -8.08
CA ARG A 83 0.66 -8.55 -9.46
C ARG A 83 0.16 -7.19 -9.94
N ASP A 84 -0.66 -6.54 -9.15
CA ASP A 84 -1.25 -5.26 -9.53
C ASP A 84 -0.19 -4.15 -9.50
N VAL A 85 -0.12 -3.42 -10.60
CA VAL A 85 0.70 -2.21 -10.71
C VAL A 85 -0.19 -1.09 -11.22
N ASN A 86 -0.31 -0.02 -10.45
CA ASN A 86 -1.14 1.14 -10.83
C ASN A 86 -2.58 0.75 -11.22
N ALA A 87 -3.21 -0.11 -10.43
CA ALA A 87 -4.56 -0.61 -10.65
C ALA A 87 -4.77 -1.42 -11.96
N SER A 88 -3.69 -1.93 -12.57
CA SER A 88 -3.76 -2.67 -13.84
C SER A 88 -4.50 -4.02 -13.75
N VAL A 89 -4.56 -4.60 -12.56
CA VAL A 89 -5.29 -5.84 -12.26
C VAL A 89 -6.56 -5.54 -11.47
N ILE A 90 -6.45 -4.71 -10.43
CA ILE A 90 -7.57 -4.34 -9.56
C ILE A 90 -8.64 -3.57 -10.35
N GLY A 91 -8.24 -2.64 -11.19
CA GLY A 91 -9.17 -1.80 -11.95
C GLY A 91 -10.14 -2.59 -12.83
N PRO A 92 -9.68 -3.45 -13.73
CA PRO A 92 -10.56 -4.32 -14.51
C PRO A 92 -11.50 -5.17 -13.65
N LEU A 93 -11.01 -5.74 -12.52
CA LEU A 93 -11.85 -6.51 -11.62
C LEU A 93 -12.94 -5.67 -10.95
N LEU A 94 -12.65 -4.43 -10.58
CA LEU A 94 -13.66 -3.51 -10.05
C LEU A 94 -14.71 -3.17 -11.12
N ARG A 95 -14.30 -2.98 -12.37
CA ARG A 95 -15.21 -2.67 -13.48
C ARG A 95 -16.15 -3.82 -13.83
N THR A 96 -15.67 -5.06 -13.79
CA THR A 96 -16.42 -6.24 -14.22
C THR A 96 -17.10 -7.00 -13.09
N GLY A 97 -16.64 -6.81 -11.86
CA GLY A 97 -16.99 -7.68 -10.75
C GLY A 97 -16.40 -9.07 -10.90
N ILE A 98 -16.74 -9.96 -9.96
CA ILE A 98 -16.35 -11.37 -9.97
C ILE A 98 -17.61 -12.19 -9.74
N PRO A 99 -18.00 -13.12 -10.64
CA PRO A 99 -19.16 -13.95 -10.46
C PRO A 99 -18.99 -14.91 -9.28
N GLN A 100 -20.09 -15.32 -8.70
CA GLN A 100 -20.10 -16.31 -7.64
C GLN A 100 -19.44 -17.62 -8.09
N THR A 101 -18.63 -18.20 -7.22
CA THR A 101 -18.06 -19.54 -7.39
C THR A 101 -18.50 -20.46 -6.25
N ALA A 102 -18.16 -21.75 -6.33
CA ALA A 102 -18.45 -22.69 -5.23
C ALA A 102 -17.72 -22.36 -3.91
N LYS A 103 -16.71 -21.48 -3.95
CA LYS A 103 -15.85 -21.15 -2.80
C LYS A 103 -15.86 -19.69 -2.40
N LEU A 104 -16.37 -18.79 -3.24
CA LEU A 104 -16.29 -17.35 -3.04
C LEU A 104 -17.64 -16.70 -3.32
N SER A 105 -18.04 -15.80 -2.46
CA SER A 105 -19.15 -14.90 -2.72
C SER A 105 -18.88 -14.02 -3.93
N PRO A 106 -19.92 -13.60 -4.68
CA PRO A 106 -19.73 -12.73 -5.83
C PRO A 106 -19.23 -11.35 -5.36
N MET A 107 -18.33 -10.77 -6.11
CA MET A 107 -17.97 -9.35 -5.97
C MET A 107 -18.79 -8.55 -6.99
N PRO A 108 -19.57 -7.55 -6.58
CA PRO A 108 -20.33 -6.73 -7.50
C PRO A 108 -19.41 -5.95 -8.44
N GLN A 109 -19.93 -5.57 -9.61
CA GLN A 109 -19.26 -4.62 -10.48
C GLN A 109 -19.45 -3.17 -9.95
N PHE A 110 -18.44 -2.35 -10.13
CA PHE A 110 -18.42 -0.95 -9.75
C PHE A 110 -18.21 -0.09 -11.01
N SER A 111 -19.20 -0.11 -11.93
CA SER A 111 -19.12 0.57 -13.22
C SER A 111 -18.94 2.09 -13.12
N ASP A 112 -19.47 2.69 -12.05
CA ASP A 112 -19.55 4.13 -11.85
C ASP A 112 -18.32 4.75 -11.17
N LEU A 113 -17.34 3.92 -10.77
CA LEU A 113 -16.08 4.44 -10.25
C LEU A 113 -15.33 5.22 -11.31
N SER A 114 -14.84 6.41 -10.97
CA SER A 114 -13.86 7.10 -11.80
C SER A 114 -12.51 6.37 -11.80
N ASP A 115 -11.68 6.64 -12.79
CA ASP A 115 -10.34 6.05 -12.84
C ASP A 115 -9.49 6.47 -11.63
N GLN A 116 -9.66 7.71 -11.14
CA GLN A 116 -8.97 8.17 -9.93
C GLN A 116 -9.41 7.39 -8.69
N GLN A 117 -10.72 7.14 -8.53
CA GLN A 117 -11.23 6.34 -7.40
C GLN A 117 -10.72 4.90 -7.44
N ILE A 118 -10.59 4.32 -8.62
CA ILE A 118 -9.99 3.00 -8.79
C ILE A 118 -8.52 3.01 -8.33
N VAL A 119 -7.76 4.03 -8.73
CA VAL A 119 -6.36 4.20 -8.29
C VAL A 119 -6.28 4.38 -6.79
N ASP A 120 -7.18 5.15 -6.18
CA ASP A 120 -7.20 5.37 -4.73
C ASP A 120 -7.56 4.10 -3.97
N ILE A 121 -8.54 3.32 -4.45
CA ILE A 121 -8.87 2.00 -3.88
C ILE A 121 -7.67 1.05 -3.96
N ALA A 122 -7.02 0.98 -5.11
CA ALA A 122 -5.83 0.14 -5.29
C ALA A 122 -4.68 0.60 -4.37
N ARG A 123 -4.45 1.91 -4.24
CA ARG A 123 -3.44 2.49 -3.34
C ARG A 123 -3.68 2.08 -1.88
N TRP A 124 -4.94 2.16 -1.42
CA TRP A 124 -5.27 1.69 -0.07
C TRP A 124 -5.04 0.19 0.10
N ILE A 125 -5.47 -0.62 -0.87
CA ILE A 125 -5.28 -2.08 -0.83
C ILE A 125 -3.77 -2.42 -0.74
N HIS A 126 -2.93 -1.79 -1.55
CA HIS A 126 -1.48 -2.02 -1.50
C HIS A 126 -0.87 -1.60 -0.17
N TYR A 127 -1.24 -0.42 0.34
CA TYR A 127 -0.78 0.06 1.64
C TYR A 127 -1.20 -0.89 2.77
N ALA A 128 -2.48 -1.22 2.86
CA ALA A 128 -3.01 -2.08 3.92
C ALA A 128 -2.40 -3.50 3.84
N ARG A 129 -2.18 -4.02 2.62
CA ARG A 129 -1.48 -5.27 2.37
C ARG A 129 -0.05 -5.23 2.89
N GLN A 130 0.70 -4.19 2.57
CA GLN A 130 2.06 -4.00 3.06
C GLN A 130 2.10 -3.99 4.59
N GLN A 131 1.23 -3.22 5.24
CA GLN A 131 1.16 -3.16 6.70
C GLN A 131 0.76 -4.49 7.33
N GLY A 132 -0.21 -5.19 6.74
CA GLY A 132 -0.65 -6.51 7.21
C GLY A 132 0.44 -7.55 7.09
N ARG A 133 1.12 -7.63 5.95
CA ARG A 133 2.24 -8.54 5.72
C ARG A 133 3.42 -8.23 6.65
N LEU A 134 3.74 -6.96 6.85
CA LEU A 134 4.74 -6.54 7.81
C LEU A 134 4.40 -7.01 9.23
N LYS A 135 3.15 -6.81 9.65
CA LYS A 135 2.69 -7.26 10.97
C LYS A 135 2.79 -8.78 11.14
N GLU A 136 2.43 -9.55 10.12
CA GLU A 136 2.60 -11.01 10.12
C GLU A 136 4.06 -11.41 10.31
N LEU A 137 4.96 -10.81 9.52
CA LEU A 137 6.38 -11.07 9.59
C LEU A 137 6.99 -10.70 10.95
N MET A 138 6.55 -9.60 11.54
CA MET A 138 7.03 -9.17 12.87
C MET A 138 6.50 -10.03 14.01
N ASN A 139 5.32 -10.63 13.86
CA ASN A 139 4.69 -11.48 14.87
C ASN A 139 5.03 -12.98 14.72
N THR A 140 5.66 -13.37 13.61
CA THR A 140 6.08 -14.77 13.42
C THR A 140 7.33 -15.01 14.26
N ALA A 141 7.19 -15.82 15.31
CA ALA A 141 8.32 -16.25 16.10
C ALA A 141 9.24 -17.14 15.22
N PRO A 142 10.55 -16.87 15.18
CA PRO A 142 11.46 -17.67 14.39
C PRO A 142 11.50 -19.10 14.94
N SER A 143 11.03 -20.06 14.17
CA SER A 143 11.15 -21.48 14.46
C SER A 143 12.08 -22.16 13.44
N GLY A 144 13.15 -22.76 13.93
CA GLY A 144 14.02 -23.60 13.11
C GLY A 144 14.79 -22.82 12.03
N LEU A 145 15.48 -21.76 12.43
CA LEU A 145 16.29 -20.93 11.51
C LEU A 145 17.33 -21.78 10.77
N ASN A 146 17.34 -21.66 9.44
CA ASN A 146 18.23 -22.39 8.56
C ASN A 146 19.05 -21.43 7.67
N ALA A 147 20.27 -21.13 8.12
CA ALA A 147 21.17 -20.24 7.38
C ALA A 147 21.55 -20.79 6.00
N ALA A 148 21.59 -22.12 5.80
CA ALA A 148 21.87 -22.71 4.49
C ALA A 148 20.71 -22.50 3.51
N ALA A 149 19.46 -22.63 3.97
CA ALA A 149 18.28 -22.26 3.19
C ALA A 149 18.27 -20.75 2.90
N GLY A 150 18.63 -19.92 3.89
CA GLY A 150 18.78 -18.47 3.71
C GLY A 150 19.83 -18.09 2.68
N ARG A 151 20.96 -18.81 2.63
CA ARG A 151 21.98 -18.63 1.59
C ARG A 151 21.43 -18.98 0.22
N ALA A 152 20.79 -20.13 0.08
CA ALA A 152 20.21 -20.53 -1.20
C ALA A 152 19.17 -19.51 -1.70
N PHE A 153 18.36 -18.98 -0.78
CA PHE A 153 17.43 -17.91 -1.07
C PHE A 153 18.14 -16.62 -1.51
N PHE A 154 19.20 -16.20 -0.81
CA PHE A 154 20.01 -15.05 -1.17
C PHE A 154 20.61 -15.21 -2.57
N ASP A 155 21.21 -16.35 -2.86
CA ASP A 155 21.86 -16.64 -4.14
C ASP A 155 20.87 -16.59 -5.31
N GLN A 156 19.63 -17.03 -5.11
CA GLN A 156 18.59 -17.01 -6.13
C GLN A 156 17.92 -15.66 -6.34
N THR A 157 17.82 -14.86 -5.27
CA THR A 157 16.90 -13.71 -5.25
C THR A 157 17.63 -12.38 -5.09
N CYS A 158 18.65 -12.35 -4.26
CA CYS A 158 19.29 -11.09 -3.81
C CYS A 158 20.62 -10.84 -4.51
N SER A 159 21.36 -11.91 -4.88
CA SER A 159 22.71 -11.84 -5.42
C SER A 159 22.83 -11.09 -6.75
N ALA A 160 21.73 -10.96 -7.50
CA ALA A 160 21.69 -10.18 -8.73
C ALA A 160 21.99 -8.69 -8.51
N CYS A 161 21.72 -8.18 -7.30
CA CYS A 161 21.92 -6.78 -6.94
C CYS A 161 22.85 -6.59 -5.74
N HIS A 162 22.93 -7.57 -4.84
CA HIS A 162 23.69 -7.51 -3.60
C HIS A 162 24.87 -8.48 -3.57
N SER A 163 25.92 -8.10 -2.84
CA SER A 163 27.10 -8.94 -2.62
C SER A 163 27.50 -8.94 -1.16
N THR A 164 27.70 -10.14 -0.58
CA THR A 164 28.19 -10.31 0.78
C THR A 164 29.65 -9.91 0.95
N GLU A 165 30.37 -9.68 -0.15
CA GLU A 165 31.78 -9.23 -0.16
C GLU A 165 31.91 -7.71 -0.38
N ARG A 166 30.83 -7.02 -0.74
CA ARG A 166 30.81 -5.59 -1.05
C ARG A 166 29.85 -4.79 -0.20
N ASP A 167 28.64 -4.57 -0.71
CA ASP A 167 27.64 -3.72 -0.06
C ASP A 167 27.08 -4.33 1.23
N LEU A 168 27.01 -5.65 1.31
CA LEU A 168 26.58 -6.38 2.50
C LEU A 168 27.75 -6.96 3.32
N ALA A 169 29.01 -6.59 3.01
CA ALA A 169 30.15 -7.06 3.79
C ALA A 169 29.96 -6.70 5.28
N HIS A 170 30.22 -7.67 6.14
CA HIS A 170 30.08 -7.55 7.59
C HIS A 170 28.67 -7.18 8.10
N ILE A 171 27.61 -7.37 7.30
CA ILE A 171 26.27 -6.95 7.64
C ILE A 171 25.77 -7.57 8.95
N GLY A 172 26.08 -8.85 9.17
CA GLY A 172 25.71 -9.58 10.40
C GLY A 172 26.51 -9.20 11.64
N ALA A 173 27.64 -8.48 11.48
CA ALA A 173 28.38 -7.90 12.60
C ALA A 173 27.87 -6.50 12.95
N ARG A 174 27.25 -5.80 12.00
CA ARG A 174 26.79 -4.41 12.16
C ARG A 174 25.35 -4.28 12.63
N HIS A 175 24.54 -5.29 12.38
CA HIS A 175 23.10 -5.24 12.61
C HIS A 175 22.61 -6.51 13.32
N ASP A 176 21.70 -6.32 14.25
CA ASP A 176 20.99 -7.43 14.90
C ASP A 176 19.93 -8.03 13.95
N PRO A 177 19.37 -9.21 14.28
CA PRO A 177 18.37 -9.86 13.45
C PRO A 177 17.11 -9.02 13.18
N ALA A 178 16.66 -8.21 14.14
CA ALA A 178 15.47 -7.38 13.99
C ALA A 178 15.72 -6.23 13.00
N ALA A 179 16.90 -5.59 13.08
CA ALA A 179 17.32 -4.56 12.14
C ALA A 179 17.49 -5.11 10.73
N LEU A 180 18.07 -6.31 10.58
CA LEU A 180 18.20 -6.97 9.28
C LEU A 180 16.84 -7.32 8.68
N ARG A 181 15.94 -7.88 9.49
CA ARG A 181 14.56 -8.17 9.06
C ARG A 181 13.89 -6.91 8.55
N LEU A 182 13.96 -5.83 9.33
CA LEU A 182 13.36 -4.56 8.96
C LEU A 182 13.96 -4.00 7.65
N ALA A 183 15.27 -4.11 7.46
CA ALA A 183 15.93 -3.67 6.23
C ALA A 183 15.55 -4.47 4.98
N VAL A 184 15.31 -5.77 5.13
CA VAL A 184 14.81 -6.61 4.02
C VAL A 184 13.38 -6.20 3.65
N ILE A 185 12.54 -5.93 4.65
CA ILE A 185 11.12 -5.63 4.48
C ILE A 185 10.90 -4.16 4.11
N GLN A 186 11.67 -3.25 4.72
CA GLN A 186 11.62 -1.80 4.51
C GLN A 186 13.03 -1.25 4.24
N PRO A 187 13.55 -1.35 3.02
CA PRO A 187 14.94 -1.03 2.70
C PRO A 187 15.37 0.42 2.97
N THR A 188 14.41 1.30 3.23
CA THR A 188 14.68 2.70 3.62
C THR A 188 15.09 2.87 5.08
N SER A 189 14.93 1.82 5.91
CA SER A 189 15.22 1.87 7.35
C SER A 189 16.69 1.64 7.70
N LEU A 190 17.49 1.12 6.77
CA LEU A 190 18.95 1.06 6.90
C LEU A 190 19.58 2.13 6.01
N GLU A 191 20.36 3.02 6.61
CA GLU A 191 21.33 3.85 5.88
C GLU A 191 22.44 2.93 5.35
N LEU A 192 22.20 2.27 4.24
CA LEU A 192 23.26 1.67 3.45
C LEU A 192 24.09 2.84 2.93
N ARG A 193 25.26 3.06 3.52
CA ARG A 193 26.19 4.10 3.05
C ARG A 193 26.45 3.84 1.57
N PRO A 194 26.05 4.74 0.67
CA PRO A 194 26.35 4.57 -0.73
C PRO A 194 27.83 4.78 -0.95
N SER A 195 28.51 3.76 -1.43
CA SER A 195 29.91 3.88 -1.91
C SER A 195 30.01 4.52 -3.30
N TYR A 196 28.97 5.20 -3.79
CA TYR A 196 28.93 5.78 -5.12
C TYR A 196 28.45 7.23 -5.11
N SER A 197 29.28 8.10 -5.66
CA SER A 197 29.10 9.55 -5.74
C SER A 197 28.42 10.00 -7.05
N VAL A 198 27.21 9.51 -7.39
CA VAL A 198 26.48 10.01 -8.55
C VAL A 198 25.00 10.18 -8.20
N THR A 199 24.61 11.40 -7.90
CA THR A 199 23.33 11.76 -7.29
C THR A 199 22.09 11.39 -8.14
N GLN A 200 22.14 11.51 -9.45
CA GLN A 200 20.98 11.26 -10.32
C GLN A 200 20.75 9.79 -10.66
N LEU A 201 21.79 8.97 -10.79
CA LEU A 201 21.65 7.51 -10.94
C LEU A 201 21.19 6.85 -9.64
N HIS A 202 21.36 7.53 -8.53
CA HIS A 202 21.07 7.09 -7.18
C HIS A 202 19.55 7.08 -6.89
N ASP A 203 18.82 8.08 -7.37
CA ASP A 203 17.39 8.19 -7.09
C ASP A 203 16.58 7.18 -7.90
N LEU A 204 16.89 6.99 -9.16
CA LEU A 204 16.27 5.96 -10.00
C LEU A 204 16.57 4.53 -9.50
N LYS A 205 17.78 4.28 -9.00
CA LYS A 205 18.14 2.98 -8.40
C LYS A 205 17.49 2.78 -7.03
N ARG A 206 17.22 3.83 -6.26
CA ARG A 206 16.51 3.77 -5.00
C ARG A 206 15.04 3.41 -5.19
N GLU A 207 14.36 4.01 -6.16
CA GLU A 207 12.96 3.69 -6.48
C GLU A 207 12.85 2.27 -7.00
N ALA A 208 13.65 1.89 -7.99
CA ALA A 208 13.68 0.54 -8.51
C ALA A 208 14.07 -0.51 -7.45
N GLY A 209 14.91 -0.15 -6.48
CA GLY A 209 15.28 -0.99 -5.35
C GLY A 209 14.12 -1.16 -4.36
N ARG A 210 13.40 -0.10 -4.03
CA ARG A 210 12.21 -0.16 -3.18
C ARG A 210 11.11 -1.01 -3.80
N ASP A 211 10.82 -0.80 -5.07
CA ASP A 211 9.80 -1.58 -5.79
C ASP A 211 10.14 -3.06 -5.81
N ARG A 212 11.43 -3.41 -6.00
CA ARG A 212 11.88 -4.81 -5.93
C ARG A 212 11.72 -5.40 -4.55
N HIS A 213 12.10 -4.68 -3.48
CA HIS A 213 11.90 -5.15 -2.12
C HIS A 213 10.42 -5.26 -1.76
N HIS A 214 9.58 -4.36 -2.21
CA HIS A 214 8.13 -4.50 -2.06
C HIS A 214 7.60 -5.75 -2.78
N SER A 215 8.06 -6.03 -3.99
CA SER A 215 7.67 -7.24 -4.73
C SER A 215 8.17 -8.54 -4.06
N LEU A 216 9.26 -8.47 -3.30
CA LEU A 216 9.75 -9.61 -2.50
C LEU A 216 8.73 -10.01 -1.43
N LEU A 217 8.13 -9.04 -0.73
CA LEU A 217 7.10 -9.31 0.29
C LEU A 217 5.87 -10.03 -0.26
N GLU A 218 5.62 -9.87 -1.56
CA GLU A 218 4.50 -10.49 -2.25
C GLU A 218 4.73 -11.98 -2.54
N ASN A 219 5.99 -12.37 -2.69
CA ASN A 219 6.39 -13.69 -3.16
C ASN A 219 6.98 -14.58 -2.07
N TYR A 220 7.30 -14.03 -0.88
CA TYR A 220 7.98 -14.76 0.18
C TYR A 220 7.15 -14.87 1.44
N ASN A 221 7.31 -15.98 2.13
CA ASN A 221 6.71 -16.21 3.44
C ASN A 221 7.68 -15.80 4.57
N ALA A 222 7.16 -15.78 5.79
CA ALA A 222 7.96 -15.41 6.96
C ALA A 222 9.19 -16.32 7.16
N THR A 223 9.07 -17.61 6.84
CA THR A 223 10.19 -18.57 6.97
C THR A 223 11.34 -18.22 6.04
N ASP A 224 11.06 -17.82 4.79
CA ASP A 224 12.09 -17.41 3.83
C ASP A 224 12.85 -16.18 4.33
N ILE A 225 12.14 -15.19 4.86
CA ILE A 225 12.75 -13.97 5.43
C ILE A 225 13.59 -14.30 6.66
N GLU A 226 13.09 -15.13 7.56
CA GLU A 226 13.83 -15.53 8.77
C GLU A 226 15.09 -16.36 8.44
N ASN A 227 15.01 -17.27 7.46
CA ASN A 227 16.16 -18.00 6.96
C ASN A 227 17.19 -17.05 6.34
N LEU A 228 16.75 -16.07 5.54
CA LEU A 228 17.61 -15.04 4.96
C LEU A 228 18.31 -14.24 6.06
N VAL A 229 17.56 -13.75 7.06
CA VAL A 229 18.14 -13.03 8.20
C VAL A 229 19.18 -13.87 8.93
N SER A 230 18.87 -15.17 9.16
CA SER A 230 19.81 -16.11 9.77
C SER A 230 21.10 -16.24 8.95
N TYR A 231 21.01 -16.30 7.63
CA TYR A 231 22.19 -16.32 6.75
C TYR A 231 22.97 -15.00 6.85
N LEU A 232 22.30 -13.84 6.73
CA LEU A 232 22.95 -12.54 6.77
C LEU A 232 23.69 -12.32 8.11
N GLN A 233 23.22 -12.90 9.21
CA GLN A 233 23.90 -12.90 10.50
C GLN A 233 25.26 -13.65 10.47
N THR A 234 25.46 -14.55 9.53
CA THR A 234 26.74 -15.27 9.36
C THR A 234 27.77 -14.48 8.55
N VAL A 235 27.38 -13.42 7.86
CA VAL A 235 28.25 -12.55 7.05
C VAL A 235 28.96 -11.55 7.96
N LYS A 236 30.18 -11.91 8.42
CA LYS A 236 31.03 -11.19 9.38
C LYS A 236 32.29 -10.62 8.77
#